data_338748a4c93f6456c01759daef4f2d5a
#
_entry.id   338748a4c93f6456c01759daef4f2d5a
#
_cell.length_a   1.000
_cell.length_b   1.000
_cell.length_c   1.000
_cell.angle_alpha   90.00
_cell.angle_beta   90.00
_cell.angle_gamma   90.00
#
_symmetry.space_group_name_H-M   'P 1'
#
loop_
_entity.id
_entity.type
_entity.pdbx_description
1 polymer ?
#
loop_
_entity_poly.entity_id
_entity_poly.type
_entity_poly.pdbx_seq_one_letter_code
_entity_poly.pdbx_strand_id
1 'polypeptide(L)'
;EFTFRAINRLDKDTSGIVFIAKDRYTANAVKFALNKTYIAVCSGIINENGTVNAPIALKKDSKMVREVTSDGAPSVTHYKVLVKGKDCTLVSLVLETGRTHQIRCHMAYLGHPLEGDDLYGGRLDKIQRQALHCGKLDFVHPITKQPITVTAPIPDDMKNISREINAALKNNIVL
;
A
#
# COMPACT_ATOMS: atom_id res chain seq x y z
N GLU A 1 -8.00 8.25 31.40
CA GLU A 1 -6.65 8.04 30.89
C GLU A 1 -6.70 7.71 29.40
N PHE A 2 -6.01 8.48 28.56
CA PHE A 2 -5.99 8.27 27.11
C PHE A 2 -5.05 7.10 26.78
N THR A 3 -5.58 6.04 26.17
CA THR A 3 -4.77 4.91 25.69
C THR A 3 -4.67 4.93 24.18
N PHE A 4 -3.46 5.04 23.66
CA PHE A 4 -3.14 5.01 22.25
C PHE A 4 -3.40 3.63 21.64
N ARG A 5 -4.32 3.53 20.66
CA ARG A 5 -4.70 2.28 19.98
C ARG A 5 -4.59 2.44 18.48
N ALA A 6 -3.46 2.11 17.91
CA ALA A 6 -3.29 2.07 16.46
C ALA A 6 -4.10 0.89 15.88
N ILE A 7 -4.94 1.17 14.90
CA ILE A 7 -5.80 0.16 14.25
C ILE A 7 -5.11 -0.45 13.04
N ASN A 8 -4.31 0.33 12.33
CA ASN A 8 -3.44 -0.15 11.27
C ASN A 8 -1.98 0.23 11.57
N ARG A 9 -1.10 -0.38 10.83
CA ARG A 9 0.34 -0.08 10.85
C ARG A 9 0.83 0.11 9.42
N LEU A 10 1.88 0.88 9.26
CA LEU A 10 2.64 1.01 8.03
C LEU A 10 4.03 0.38 8.23
N ASP A 11 4.62 -0.12 7.16
CA ASP A 11 6.01 -0.56 7.18
C ASP A 11 6.93 0.67 7.38
N LYS A 12 8.13 0.46 7.90
CA LYS A 12 9.14 1.50 7.96
C LYS A 12 9.30 2.15 6.59
N ASP A 13 9.36 3.47 6.54
CA ASP A 13 9.50 4.30 5.34
C ASP A 13 8.26 4.31 4.39
N THR A 14 7.18 3.59 4.72
CA THR A 14 5.89 3.76 4.05
C THR A 14 5.18 4.98 4.62
N SER A 15 4.74 5.88 3.75
CA SER A 15 3.98 7.08 4.13
C SER A 15 2.47 6.83 4.16
N GLY A 16 1.70 7.77 4.73
CA GLY A 16 0.25 7.74 4.65
C GLY A 16 -0.47 7.75 5.99
N ILE A 17 -1.72 7.32 5.98
CA ILE A 17 -2.65 7.47 7.08
C ILE A 17 -2.52 6.31 8.07
N VAL A 18 -2.42 6.65 9.36
CA VAL A 18 -2.57 5.73 10.48
C VAL A 18 -3.80 6.13 11.28
N PHE A 19 -4.70 5.17 11.49
CA PHE A 19 -5.90 5.34 12.30
C PHE A 19 -5.58 5.05 13.78
N ILE A 20 -5.91 6.00 14.65
CA ILE A 20 -5.73 5.88 16.09
C ILE A 20 -7.07 6.02 16.77
N ALA A 21 -7.54 4.98 17.44
CA ALA A 21 -8.75 5.02 18.23
C ALA A 21 -8.46 5.60 19.63
N LYS A 22 -9.33 6.50 20.10
CA LYS A 22 -9.20 7.14 21.42
C LYS A 22 -9.77 6.29 22.55
N ASP A 23 -10.58 5.30 22.22
CA ASP A 23 -11.21 4.40 23.17
C ASP A 23 -11.28 2.96 22.67
N ARG A 24 -11.55 2.01 23.57
CA ARG A 24 -11.60 0.58 23.27
C ARG A 24 -12.76 0.19 22.38
N TYR A 25 -13.90 0.85 22.53
CA TYR A 25 -15.09 0.55 21.73
C TYR A 25 -14.85 0.87 20.26
N THR A 26 -14.35 2.08 19.98
CA THR A 26 -13.98 2.51 18.63
C THR A 26 -12.92 1.59 18.02
N ALA A 27 -11.90 1.22 18.81
CA ALA A 27 -10.84 0.32 18.33
C ALA A 27 -11.42 -1.03 17.85
N ASN A 28 -12.28 -1.65 18.64
CA ASN A 28 -12.87 -2.94 18.29
C ASN A 28 -13.83 -2.83 17.11
N ALA A 29 -14.64 -1.77 17.06
CA ALA A 29 -15.64 -1.57 16.01
C ALA A 29 -15.03 -1.31 14.62
N VAL A 30 -13.89 -0.59 14.56
CA VAL A 30 -13.27 -0.19 13.30
C VAL A 30 -12.25 -1.21 12.81
N LYS A 31 -11.65 -1.99 13.68
CA LYS A 31 -10.51 -2.87 13.37
C LYS A 31 -10.70 -3.76 12.14
N PHE A 32 -11.89 -4.32 11.94
CA PHE A 32 -12.20 -5.23 10.83
C PHE A 32 -12.98 -4.57 9.68
N ALA A 33 -13.42 -3.33 9.88
CA ALA A 33 -14.23 -2.56 8.93
C ALA A 33 -13.44 -1.44 8.24
N LEU A 34 -12.14 -1.31 8.53
CA LEU A 34 -11.28 -0.27 7.98
C LEU A 34 -10.78 -0.69 6.59
N ASN A 35 -11.33 -0.07 5.55
CA ASN A 35 -10.84 -0.23 4.18
C ASN A 35 -9.68 0.72 3.93
N LYS A 36 -8.59 0.19 3.38
CA LYS A 36 -7.35 0.92 3.10
C LYS A 36 -7.06 0.87 1.61
N THR A 37 -6.87 2.03 0.99
CA THR A 37 -6.37 2.12 -0.38
C THR A 37 -4.94 2.65 -0.35
N TYR A 38 -4.05 1.87 -0.93
CA TYR A 38 -2.65 2.23 -1.10
C TYR A 38 -2.39 2.72 -2.51
N ILE A 39 -1.39 3.57 -2.64
CA ILE A 39 -0.83 4.01 -3.91
C ILE A 39 0.62 3.59 -3.94
N ALA A 40 1.04 3.00 -5.06
CA ALA A 40 2.43 2.62 -5.26
C ALA A 40 2.90 2.99 -6.67
N VAL A 41 4.20 3.22 -6.80
CA VAL A 41 4.87 3.30 -8.10
C VAL A 41 5.71 2.04 -8.26
N CYS A 42 5.36 1.23 -9.26
CA CYS A 42 6.01 -0.03 -9.58
C CYS A 42 6.98 0.14 -10.74
N SER A 43 8.10 -0.57 -10.70
CA SER A 43 9.06 -0.64 -11.82
C SER A 43 8.46 -1.36 -13.02
N GLY A 44 8.72 -0.85 -14.22
CA GLY A 44 8.21 -1.40 -15.47
C GLY A 44 6.74 -1.05 -15.75
N ILE A 45 6.24 -1.58 -16.86
CA ILE A 45 4.89 -1.29 -17.35
C ILE A 45 3.96 -2.44 -17.02
N ILE A 46 2.98 -2.16 -16.18
CA ILE A 46 1.87 -3.06 -15.86
C ILE A 46 0.73 -2.72 -16.83
N ASN A 47 0.31 -3.69 -17.64
CA ASN A 47 -0.64 -3.44 -18.71
C ASN A 47 -2.10 -3.49 -18.27
N GLU A 48 -2.43 -4.31 -17.31
CA GLU A 48 -3.82 -4.61 -16.90
C GLU A 48 -3.98 -4.56 -15.38
N ASN A 49 -5.20 -4.35 -14.94
CA ASN A 49 -5.58 -4.52 -13.54
C ASN A 49 -5.52 -6.01 -13.18
N GLY A 50 -5.33 -6.32 -11.92
CA GLY A 50 -5.26 -7.71 -11.53
C GLY A 50 -5.38 -7.97 -10.05
N THR A 51 -5.28 -9.25 -9.72
CA THR A 51 -5.27 -9.76 -8.35
C THR A 51 -4.11 -10.72 -8.17
N VAL A 52 -3.32 -10.51 -7.11
CA VAL A 52 -2.33 -11.47 -6.66
C VAL A 52 -2.94 -12.24 -5.50
N ASN A 53 -3.24 -13.51 -5.72
CA ASN A 53 -3.66 -14.44 -4.68
C ASN A 53 -2.53 -15.47 -4.50
N ALA A 54 -1.58 -15.15 -3.62
CA ALA A 54 -0.37 -15.94 -3.43
C ALA A 54 0.06 -15.90 -1.96
N PRO A 55 0.26 -17.07 -1.32
CA PRO A 55 0.61 -17.13 0.10
C PRO A 55 2.00 -16.55 0.37
N ILE A 56 2.15 -15.87 1.51
CA ILE A 56 3.40 -15.20 1.91
C ILE A 56 3.94 -15.78 3.20
N ALA A 57 5.24 -16.09 3.23
CA ALA A 57 5.97 -16.47 4.44
C ALA A 57 7.23 -15.61 4.65
N LEU A 58 7.85 -15.75 5.79
CA LEU A 58 9.19 -15.22 6.03
C LEU A 58 10.19 -16.04 5.20
N LYS A 59 11.01 -15.35 4.40
CA LYS A 59 12.04 -15.99 3.60
C LYS A 59 13.04 -16.73 4.52
N LYS A 60 13.40 -17.95 4.15
CA LYS A 60 14.40 -18.74 4.88
C LYS A 60 15.68 -17.92 5.07
N ASP A 61 16.25 -18.00 6.24
CA ASP A 61 17.48 -17.27 6.64
C ASP A 61 17.37 -15.73 6.64
N SER A 62 16.16 -15.19 6.55
CA SER A 62 15.90 -13.75 6.68
C SER A 62 15.07 -13.44 7.93
N LYS A 63 15.37 -12.29 8.55
CA LYS A 63 14.56 -11.75 9.66
C LYS A 63 13.47 -10.78 9.18
N MET A 64 13.51 -10.36 7.93
CA MET A 64 12.65 -9.30 7.42
C MET A 64 11.98 -9.62 6.09
N VAL A 65 12.72 -10.18 5.12
CA VAL A 65 12.23 -10.42 3.77
C VAL A 65 11.12 -11.45 3.77
N ARG A 66 10.06 -11.15 3.03
CA ARG A 66 8.95 -12.06 2.78
C ARG A 66 9.09 -12.64 1.37
N GLU A 67 8.56 -13.83 1.16
CA GLU A 67 8.50 -14.46 -0.16
C GLU A 67 7.17 -15.16 -0.37
N VAL A 68 6.80 -15.32 -1.64
CA VAL A 68 5.64 -16.13 -2.02
C VAL A 68 6.08 -17.59 -2.00
N THR A 69 5.36 -18.40 -1.22
CA THR A 69 5.61 -19.83 -1.08
C THR A 69 4.33 -20.56 -0.70
N SER A 70 4.18 -21.82 -1.12
CA SER A 70 2.97 -22.63 -0.91
C SER A 70 2.57 -22.80 0.56
N ASP A 71 3.56 -22.81 1.47
CA ASP A 71 3.39 -22.96 2.93
C ASP A 71 3.14 -21.62 3.65
N GLY A 72 3.05 -20.53 2.88
CA GLY A 72 2.83 -19.20 3.42
C GLY A 72 1.40 -18.98 3.93
N ALA A 73 1.22 -17.87 4.64
CA ALA A 73 -0.11 -17.42 5.04
C ALA A 73 -0.89 -16.90 3.82
N PRO A 74 -2.17 -17.27 3.64
CA PRO A 74 -3.01 -16.77 2.55
C PRO A 74 -2.97 -15.24 2.47
N SER A 75 -2.76 -14.73 1.26
CA SER A 75 -2.57 -13.30 1.03
C SER A 75 -3.17 -12.90 -0.32
N VAL A 76 -4.02 -11.86 -0.32
CA VAL A 76 -4.71 -11.38 -1.51
C VAL A 76 -4.54 -9.87 -1.64
N THR A 77 -4.04 -9.44 -2.80
CA THR A 77 -3.84 -8.04 -3.17
C THR A 77 -4.48 -7.75 -4.51
N HIS A 78 -5.43 -6.81 -4.55
CA HIS A 78 -6.00 -6.29 -5.79
C HIS A 78 -5.25 -5.04 -6.20
N TYR A 79 -4.94 -4.90 -7.48
CA TYR A 79 -4.32 -3.70 -8.00
C TYR A 79 -5.03 -3.19 -9.27
N LYS A 80 -5.07 -1.85 -9.38
CA LYS A 80 -5.62 -1.14 -10.53
C LYS A 80 -4.56 -0.19 -11.08
N VAL A 81 -4.29 -0.27 -12.38
CA VAL A 81 -3.40 0.64 -13.09
C VAL A 81 -4.06 2.01 -13.18
N LEU A 82 -3.37 3.04 -12.71
CA LEU A 82 -3.83 4.43 -12.76
C LEU A 82 -3.13 5.21 -13.88
N VAL A 83 -1.80 5.11 -13.93
CA VAL A 83 -0.98 5.84 -14.92
C VAL A 83 0.19 4.98 -15.34
N LYS A 84 0.44 4.90 -16.63
CA LYS A 84 1.67 4.32 -17.20
C LYS A 84 2.65 5.43 -17.50
N GLY A 85 3.84 5.36 -16.90
CA GLY A 85 4.98 6.19 -17.23
C GLY A 85 5.82 5.56 -18.35
N LYS A 86 7.03 6.04 -18.55
CA LYS A 86 7.96 5.49 -19.54
C LYS A 86 8.49 4.11 -19.12
N ASP A 87 8.84 3.95 -17.87
CA ASP A 87 9.50 2.77 -17.29
C ASP A 87 8.98 2.40 -15.89
N CYS A 88 7.84 2.94 -15.51
CA CYS A 88 7.18 2.68 -14.24
C CYS A 88 5.66 2.82 -14.37
N THR A 89 4.92 2.29 -13.40
CA THR A 89 3.45 2.34 -13.39
C THR A 89 2.94 2.77 -12.01
N LEU A 90 2.07 3.78 -11.98
CA LEU A 90 1.31 4.15 -10.79
C LEU A 90 0.10 3.23 -10.66
N VAL A 91 -0.06 2.61 -9.51
CA VAL A 91 -1.17 1.71 -9.22
C VAL A 91 -1.86 2.07 -7.92
N SER A 92 -3.16 1.83 -7.83
CA SER A 92 -3.88 1.76 -6.56
C SER A 92 -4.02 0.30 -6.13
N LEU A 93 -3.95 0.03 -4.82
CA LEU A 93 -4.01 -1.32 -4.28
C LEU A 93 -4.98 -1.38 -3.09
N VAL A 94 -5.74 -2.47 -3.05
CA VAL A 94 -6.63 -2.82 -1.95
C VAL A 94 -6.30 -4.24 -1.49
N LEU A 95 -6.32 -4.45 -0.17
CA LEU A 95 -5.91 -5.70 0.45
C LEU A 95 -7.09 -6.40 1.10
N GLU A 96 -7.30 -7.71 0.83
CA GLU A 96 -8.19 -8.55 1.63
C GLU A 96 -7.50 -9.05 2.91
N THR A 97 -6.18 -9.13 2.89
CA THR A 97 -5.33 -9.59 3.99
C THR A 97 -4.27 -8.54 4.31
N GLY A 98 -3.71 -8.54 5.51
CA GLY A 98 -2.71 -7.55 5.95
C GLY A 98 -1.42 -8.18 6.44
N ARG A 99 -0.69 -8.91 5.59
CA ARG A 99 0.60 -9.52 5.96
C ARG A 99 1.72 -8.49 5.91
N THR A 100 2.76 -8.71 6.69
CA THR A 100 3.96 -7.86 6.65
C THR A 100 4.55 -7.83 5.24
N HIS A 101 4.87 -6.65 4.73
CA HIS A 101 5.41 -6.40 3.40
C HIS A 101 4.54 -6.94 2.24
N GLN A 102 3.25 -7.20 2.45
CA GLN A 102 2.41 -7.90 1.48
C GLN A 102 2.43 -7.26 0.09
N ILE A 103 2.18 -5.95 -0.03
CA ILE A 103 2.21 -5.24 -1.32
C ILE A 103 3.58 -5.35 -1.96
N ARG A 104 4.63 -5.10 -1.21
CA ARG A 104 6.02 -5.12 -1.66
C ARG A 104 6.42 -6.48 -2.22
N CYS A 105 6.11 -7.54 -1.47
CA CYS A 105 6.35 -8.93 -1.85
C CYS A 105 5.54 -9.34 -3.09
N HIS A 106 4.23 -9.04 -3.12
CA HIS A 106 3.36 -9.39 -4.24
C HIS A 106 3.73 -8.67 -5.54
N MET A 107 4.05 -7.38 -5.50
CA MET A 107 4.44 -6.66 -6.70
C MET A 107 5.81 -7.11 -7.22
N ALA A 108 6.75 -7.43 -6.34
CA ALA A 108 8.02 -8.05 -6.72
C ALA A 108 7.83 -9.46 -7.31
N TYR A 109 6.91 -10.27 -6.75
CA TYR A 109 6.55 -11.58 -7.28
C TYR A 109 6.00 -11.50 -8.73
N LEU A 110 5.26 -10.44 -9.06
CA LEU A 110 4.81 -10.15 -10.43
C LEU A 110 5.92 -9.67 -11.36
N GLY A 111 7.14 -9.46 -10.88
CA GLY A 111 8.24 -8.88 -11.66
C GLY A 111 8.22 -7.34 -11.72
N HIS A 112 7.39 -6.70 -10.91
CA HIS A 112 7.22 -5.25 -10.84
C HIS A 112 7.47 -4.72 -9.41
N PRO A 113 8.69 -4.85 -8.85
CA PRO A 113 8.99 -4.33 -7.52
C PRO A 113 8.68 -2.83 -7.44
N LEU A 114 8.40 -2.33 -6.24
CA LEU A 114 8.16 -0.90 -6.06
C LEU A 114 9.46 -0.12 -6.33
N GLU A 115 9.35 1.05 -6.95
CA GLU A 115 10.48 1.95 -7.06
C GLU A 115 11.00 2.31 -5.66
N GLY A 116 12.31 2.32 -5.48
CA GLY A 116 12.96 2.61 -4.20
C GLY A 116 12.91 1.48 -3.15
N ASP A 117 12.37 0.32 -3.48
CA ASP A 117 12.31 -0.84 -2.57
C ASP A 117 13.50 -1.79 -2.81
N ASP A 118 14.67 -1.43 -2.32
CA ASP A 118 15.91 -2.20 -2.48
C ASP A 118 15.81 -3.61 -1.87
N LEU A 119 15.01 -3.77 -0.83
CA LEU A 119 14.78 -5.06 -0.17
C LEU A 119 14.11 -6.09 -1.11
N TYR A 120 13.33 -5.62 -2.08
CA TYR A 120 12.58 -6.44 -3.04
C TYR A 120 13.01 -6.23 -4.49
N GLY A 121 14.16 -5.58 -4.72
CA GLY A 121 14.74 -5.40 -6.04
C GLY A 121 14.34 -4.12 -6.78
N GLY A 122 13.69 -3.18 -6.08
CA GLY A 122 13.43 -1.83 -6.58
C GLY A 122 14.70 -0.99 -6.62
N ARG A 123 14.77 -0.08 -7.60
CA ARG A 123 15.94 0.80 -7.80
C ARG A 123 15.84 2.06 -6.94
N LEU A 124 16.99 2.52 -6.42
CA LEU A 124 17.10 3.73 -5.60
C LEU A 124 17.42 5.00 -6.41
N ASP A 125 17.40 4.94 -7.75
CA ASP A 125 17.80 6.05 -8.62
C ASP A 125 16.76 7.20 -8.65
N LYS A 126 15.48 6.90 -8.44
CA LYS A 126 14.39 7.88 -8.51
C LYS A 126 13.82 8.28 -7.13
N ILE A 127 13.87 7.37 -6.18
CA ILE A 127 13.36 7.56 -4.82
C ILE A 127 14.15 6.67 -3.86
N GLN A 128 14.42 7.15 -2.63
CA GLN A 128 15.28 6.49 -1.64
C GLN A 128 14.51 5.65 -0.60
N ARG A 129 13.25 5.35 -0.87
CA ARG A 129 12.38 4.52 -0.04
C ARG A 129 11.37 3.81 -0.94
N GLN A 130 10.74 2.74 -0.46
CA GLN A 130 9.66 2.14 -1.22
C GLN A 130 8.59 3.19 -1.56
N ALA A 131 8.28 3.31 -2.86
CA ALA A 131 7.24 4.20 -3.38
C ALA A 131 5.85 3.66 -3.04
N LEU A 132 5.51 3.68 -1.74
CA LEU A 132 4.27 3.17 -1.17
C LEU A 132 3.66 4.20 -0.22
N HIS A 133 2.35 4.40 -0.34
CA HIS A 133 1.60 5.39 0.42
C HIS A 133 0.19 4.88 0.73
N CYS A 134 -0.20 4.88 2.00
CA CYS A 134 -1.59 4.64 2.41
C CYS A 134 -2.39 5.94 2.20
N GLY A 135 -2.97 6.10 1.01
CA GLY A 135 -3.56 7.37 0.57
C GLY A 135 -5.00 7.58 1.00
N LYS A 136 -5.74 6.50 1.36
CA LYS A 136 -7.15 6.62 1.68
C LYS A 136 -7.57 5.58 2.73
N LEU A 137 -8.40 6.02 3.67
CA LEU A 137 -9.12 5.16 4.61
C LEU A 137 -10.62 5.41 4.49
N ASP A 138 -11.40 4.34 4.35
CA ASP A 138 -12.86 4.36 4.40
C ASP A 138 -13.35 3.50 5.56
N PHE A 139 -14.27 4.03 6.38
CA PHE A 139 -14.88 3.30 7.49
C PHE A 139 -16.23 3.89 7.85
N VAL A 140 -17.02 3.16 8.63
CA VAL A 140 -18.27 3.66 9.21
C VAL A 140 -18.03 4.09 10.65
N HIS A 141 -18.41 5.32 10.98
CA HIS A 141 -18.28 5.82 12.35
C HIS A 141 -19.06 4.95 13.32
N PRO A 142 -18.44 4.39 14.37
CA PRO A 142 -19.06 3.35 15.18
C PRO A 142 -20.31 3.80 15.97
N ILE A 143 -20.41 5.10 16.28
CA ILE A 143 -21.55 5.68 17.01
C ILE A 143 -22.57 6.27 16.04
N THR A 144 -22.17 7.23 15.20
CA THR A 144 -23.11 7.97 14.33
C THR A 144 -23.55 7.17 13.10
N LYS A 145 -22.88 6.04 12.80
CA LYS A 145 -23.12 5.19 11.61
C LYS A 145 -22.94 5.90 10.27
N GLN A 146 -22.32 7.06 10.27
CA GLN A 146 -22.02 7.79 9.04
C GLN A 146 -20.76 7.21 8.37
N PRO A 147 -20.74 7.06 7.03
CA PRO A 147 -19.55 6.73 6.30
C PRO A 147 -18.54 7.89 6.37
N ILE A 148 -17.29 7.55 6.63
CA ILE A 148 -16.19 8.52 6.70
C ILE A 148 -15.11 8.08 5.73
N THR A 149 -14.65 9.02 4.91
CA THR A 149 -13.47 8.89 4.05
C THR A 149 -12.42 9.90 4.51
N VAL A 150 -11.21 9.43 4.70
CA VAL A 150 -10.04 10.27 4.98
C VAL A 150 -9.00 10.03 3.89
N THR A 151 -8.46 11.09 3.33
CA THR A 151 -7.43 11.02 2.29
C THR A 151 -6.16 11.75 2.71
N ALA A 152 -5.02 11.25 2.26
CA ALA A 152 -3.72 11.91 2.38
C ALA A 152 -3.16 12.18 0.99
N PRO A 153 -2.61 13.37 0.72
CA PRO A 153 -2.04 13.69 -0.59
C PRO A 153 -0.82 12.79 -0.86
N ILE A 154 -0.66 12.38 -2.12
CA ILE A 154 0.52 11.63 -2.55
C ILE A 154 1.76 12.49 -2.31
N PRO A 155 2.81 11.96 -1.67
CA PRO A 155 4.05 12.71 -1.42
C PRO A 155 4.76 13.14 -2.70
N ASP A 156 5.47 14.26 -2.63
CA ASP A 156 6.12 14.85 -3.82
C ASP A 156 7.26 13.98 -4.35
N ASP A 157 7.96 13.24 -3.50
CA ASP A 157 8.97 12.27 -3.92
C ASP A 157 8.38 11.18 -4.82
N MET A 158 7.15 10.73 -4.55
CA MET A 158 6.44 9.77 -5.39
C MET A 158 5.89 10.41 -6.68
N LYS A 159 5.39 11.65 -6.63
CA LYS A 159 4.91 12.37 -7.83
C LYS A 159 6.02 12.61 -8.83
N ASN A 160 7.24 12.86 -8.34
CA ASN A 160 8.37 13.25 -9.15
C ASN A 160 9.15 12.07 -9.77
N ILE A 161 8.72 10.83 -9.53
CA ILE A 161 9.35 9.64 -10.11
C ILE A 161 9.28 9.65 -11.65
N SER A 162 8.17 10.17 -12.22
CA SER A 162 7.97 10.24 -13.67
C SER A 162 7.19 11.51 -14.05
N ARG A 163 7.49 12.05 -15.24
CA ARG A 163 6.78 13.22 -15.79
C ARG A 163 5.32 12.91 -16.05
N GLU A 164 5.03 11.74 -16.56
CA GLU A 164 3.67 11.26 -16.88
C GLU A 164 2.83 11.13 -15.61
N ILE A 165 3.40 10.54 -14.54
CA ILE A 165 2.74 10.42 -13.24
C ILE A 165 2.47 11.82 -12.66
N ASN A 166 3.46 12.70 -12.69
CA ASN A 166 3.31 14.07 -12.17
C ASN A 166 2.22 14.85 -12.93
N ALA A 167 2.23 14.77 -14.27
CA ALA A 167 1.22 15.45 -15.10
C ALA A 167 -0.20 14.90 -14.84
N ALA A 168 -0.34 13.58 -14.75
CA ALA A 168 -1.62 12.95 -14.49
C ALA A 168 -2.19 13.31 -13.11
N LEU A 169 -1.35 13.34 -12.07
CA LEU A 169 -1.77 13.70 -10.72
C LEU A 169 -2.13 15.18 -10.57
N LYS A 170 -1.53 16.08 -11.36
CA LYS A 170 -1.95 17.51 -11.44
C LYS A 170 -3.34 17.67 -12.05
N ASN A 171 -3.77 16.78 -12.92
CA ASN A 171 -5.07 16.79 -13.59
C ASN A 171 -6.18 16.05 -12.82
N ASN A 172 -6.06 15.94 -11.47
CA ASN A 172 -7.05 15.34 -10.57
C ASN A 172 -7.44 13.89 -10.90
N ILE A 173 -6.47 12.99 -10.99
CA ILE A 173 -6.79 11.56 -10.84
C ILE A 173 -7.23 11.36 -9.38
N VAL A 174 -8.53 11.21 -9.19
CA VAL A 174 -9.15 10.95 -7.89
C VAL A 174 -8.80 9.52 -7.45
N LEU A 175 -8.29 9.36 -6.26
CA LEU A 175 -8.03 8.07 -5.59
C LEU A 175 -9.34 7.41 -5.14
#